data_53148db6c0fa7f8051344074476e2bca
#
_entry.id   53148db6c0fa7f8051344074476e2bca
#
_cell.length_a   1.000
_cell.length_b   1.000
_cell.length_c   1.000
_cell.angle_alpha   90.00
_cell.angle_beta   90.00
_cell.angle_gamma   90.00
#
_symmetry.space_group_name_H-M   'P 1'
#
loop_
_entity.id
_entity.type
_entity.pdbx_description
1 polymer ?
#
loop_
_entity_poly.entity_id
_entity_poly.type
_entity_poly.pdbx_seq_one_letter_code
_entity_poly.pdbx_strand_id
1 'polypeptide(L)'
;MFIRDRSCGFHHKLTCDERFKIFFDNKEFQILKTPEPDDDPLKFPKYSAKLKQAREKTNQNDAVLIAEGKLDGLSVTVGAQNFNFIGGAVGAASGEAFIHGAQNAITNKTPFIFFSCSGGQKMQEGAIALMQMTRTVVAVNELKKNNLPYIVVITNPTTGGVSASFATLGDILIGEPKSVLAFAGRRVIQNTVKEELPEDFQTTEFVKDHGGIDLVVERKYLRSTISTLLSILLKKKEVKNISGINDESDIQESLQKTSKAI
;
A
#
# COMPACT_ATOMS: atom_id res chain seq x y z
N MET A 1 -4.36 6.38 17.21
CA MET A 1 -3.26 5.71 17.93
C MET A 1 -2.37 5.07 16.89
N PHE A 2 -1.12 5.52 16.75
CA PHE A 2 -0.18 4.93 15.79
C PHE A 2 0.50 3.76 16.50
N ILE A 3 0.11 2.53 16.16
CA ILE A 3 0.66 1.33 16.78
C ILE A 3 2.13 1.18 16.32
N ARG A 4 3.04 1.62 17.16
CA ARG A 4 4.49 1.58 16.96
C ARG A 4 5.15 1.05 18.23
N ASP A 5 6.08 0.14 18.07
CA ASP A 5 6.92 -0.30 19.18
C ASP A 5 7.79 0.88 19.66
N ARG A 6 7.77 1.17 20.95
CA ARG A 6 8.49 2.33 21.52
C ARG A 6 10.00 2.08 21.65
N SER A 7 10.42 0.83 21.71
CA SER A 7 11.83 0.46 21.89
C SER A 7 12.59 0.41 20.58
N CYS A 8 12.03 -0.22 19.54
CA CYS A 8 12.72 -0.40 18.25
C CYS A 8 12.12 0.43 17.10
N GLY A 9 11.02 1.15 17.32
CA GLY A 9 10.37 1.97 16.31
C GLY A 9 9.61 1.21 15.23
N PHE A 10 9.45 -0.11 15.35
CA PHE A 10 8.75 -0.94 14.38
C PHE A 10 7.25 -0.60 14.32
N HIS A 11 6.71 -0.48 13.11
CA HIS A 11 5.28 -0.26 12.89
C HIS A 11 4.54 -1.60 12.83
N HIS A 12 3.70 -1.88 13.82
CA HIS A 12 2.85 -3.06 13.80
C HIS A 12 1.86 -3.04 12.63
N LYS A 13 1.44 -4.22 12.18
CA LYS A 13 0.44 -4.36 11.12
C LYS A 13 -0.88 -3.77 11.57
N LEU A 14 -1.54 -3.06 10.66
CA LEU A 14 -2.88 -2.53 10.84
C LEU A 14 -3.88 -3.32 10.00
N THR A 15 -5.10 -3.40 10.47
CA THR A 15 -6.24 -3.80 9.64
C THR A 15 -6.60 -2.68 8.67
N CYS A 16 -7.40 -2.99 7.63
CA CYS A 16 -7.87 -1.96 6.71
C CYS A 16 -8.68 -0.86 7.43
N ASP A 17 -9.57 -1.25 8.33
CA ASP A 17 -10.39 -0.30 9.10
C ASP A 17 -9.53 0.64 9.97
N GLU A 18 -8.54 0.11 10.69
CA GLU A 18 -7.60 0.94 11.46
C GLU A 18 -6.82 1.89 10.56
N ARG A 19 -6.41 1.42 9.37
CA ARG A 19 -5.71 2.25 8.38
C ARG A 19 -6.59 3.40 7.90
N PHE A 20 -7.83 3.14 7.55
CA PHE A 20 -8.79 4.14 7.12
C PHE A 20 -9.09 5.15 8.22
N LYS A 21 -9.31 4.70 9.45
CA LYS A 21 -9.57 5.56 10.61
C LYS A 21 -8.45 6.56 10.93
N ILE A 22 -7.19 6.21 10.67
CA ILE A 22 -6.07 7.13 10.90
C ILE A 22 -5.76 8.01 9.68
N PHE A 23 -6.28 7.65 8.52
CA PHE A 23 -5.98 8.31 7.26
C PHE A 23 -7.02 9.36 6.88
N PHE A 24 -8.31 9.03 6.94
CA PHE A 24 -9.39 9.92 6.56
C PHE A 24 -9.70 11.01 7.60
N ASP A 25 -10.22 12.13 7.13
CA ASP A 25 -10.68 13.24 7.95
C ASP A 25 -11.78 12.76 8.91
N ASN A 26 -11.72 13.20 10.16
CA ASN A 26 -12.71 12.87 11.20
C ASN A 26 -13.00 11.37 11.39
N LYS A 27 -12.18 10.49 10.78
CA LYS A 27 -12.41 9.04 10.67
C LYS A 27 -13.68 8.69 9.88
N GLU A 28 -14.09 9.58 8.98
CA GLU A 28 -15.28 9.44 8.15
C GLU A 28 -14.89 8.89 6.77
N PHE A 29 -15.40 7.71 6.43
CA PHE A 29 -15.18 7.07 5.14
C PHE A 29 -16.31 6.10 4.83
N GLN A 30 -16.50 5.81 3.55
CA GLN A 30 -17.42 4.81 3.06
C GLN A 30 -16.65 3.66 2.43
N ILE A 31 -16.84 2.45 2.94
CA ILE A 31 -16.29 1.24 2.31
C ILE A 31 -17.12 0.94 1.07
N LEU A 32 -16.43 0.77 -0.06
CA LEU A 32 -17.06 0.44 -1.33
C LEU A 32 -17.38 -1.06 -1.39
N LYS A 33 -18.59 -1.38 -1.87
CA LYS A 33 -18.94 -2.75 -2.19
C LYS A 33 -18.20 -3.15 -3.47
N THR A 34 -17.35 -4.14 -3.39
CA THR A 34 -16.58 -4.68 -4.52
C THR A 34 -17.20 -5.96 -5.07
N PRO A 35 -16.96 -6.31 -6.34
CA PRO A 35 -17.40 -7.59 -6.91
C PRO A 35 -16.86 -8.77 -6.11
N GLU A 36 -17.67 -9.81 -5.95
CA GLU A 36 -17.31 -11.04 -5.25
C GLU A 36 -17.31 -12.20 -6.27
N PRO A 37 -16.14 -12.54 -6.84
CA PRO A 37 -16.02 -13.69 -7.73
C PRO A 37 -16.12 -15.02 -6.95
N ASP A 38 -16.16 -16.14 -7.67
CA ASP A 38 -16.17 -17.48 -7.06
C ASP A 38 -14.99 -17.62 -6.07
N ASP A 39 -15.31 -18.10 -4.88
CA ASP A 39 -14.37 -18.21 -3.77
C ASP A 39 -13.27 -19.25 -3.98
N ASP A 40 -13.62 -20.36 -4.62
CA ASP A 40 -12.71 -21.52 -4.81
C ASP A 40 -12.90 -22.13 -6.20
N PRO A 41 -12.55 -21.38 -7.26
CA PRO A 41 -12.82 -21.79 -8.63
C PRO A 41 -12.09 -23.07 -9.04
N LEU A 42 -10.99 -23.40 -8.36
CA LEU A 42 -10.19 -24.60 -8.64
C LEU A 42 -10.48 -25.75 -7.69
N LYS A 43 -11.37 -25.58 -6.72
CA LYS A 43 -11.68 -26.56 -5.66
C LYS A 43 -10.42 -27.08 -4.97
N PHE A 44 -9.53 -26.15 -4.61
CA PHE A 44 -8.24 -26.48 -4.01
C PHE A 44 -8.43 -27.12 -2.62
N PRO A 45 -7.75 -28.21 -2.29
CA PRO A 45 -7.93 -28.90 -1.02
C PRO A 45 -7.80 -27.97 0.20
N LYS A 46 -8.80 -27.99 1.08
CA LYS A 46 -8.87 -27.19 2.33
C LYS A 46 -8.94 -25.67 2.14
N TYR A 47 -9.06 -25.15 0.91
CA TYR A 47 -9.04 -23.71 0.68
C TYR A 47 -10.32 -23.03 1.18
N SER A 48 -11.50 -23.59 0.90
CA SER A 48 -12.78 -23.05 1.39
C SER A 48 -12.82 -22.95 2.92
N ALA A 49 -12.27 -23.95 3.64
CA ALA A 49 -12.17 -23.90 5.10
C ALA A 49 -11.22 -22.78 5.57
N LYS A 50 -10.09 -22.59 4.88
CA LYS A 50 -9.13 -21.53 5.16
C LYS A 50 -9.72 -20.13 4.91
N LEU A 51 -10.51 -19.96 3.84
CA LEU A 51 -11.24 -18.71 3.56
C LEU A 51 -12.24 -18.41 4.67
N LYS A 52 -13.05 -19.40 5.07
CA LYS A 52 -14.02 -19.23 6.16
C LYS A 52 -13.33 -18.78 7.45
N GLN A 53 -12.25 -19.43 7.85
CA GLN A 53 -11.48 -19.06 9.04
C GLN A 53 -10.89 -17.65 8.94
N ALA A 54 -10.39 -17.25 7.76
CA ALA A 54 -9.84 -15.93 7.54
C ALA A 54 -10.93 -14.84 7.65
N ARG A 55 -12.12 -15.08 7.09
CA ARG A 55 -13.30 -14.20 7.19
C ARG A 55 -13.75 -14.02 8.63
N GLU A 56 -13.89 -15.11 9.38
CA GLU A 56 -14.26 -15.07 10.80
C GLU A 56 -13.24 -14.29 11.63
N LYS A 57 -11.95 -14.50 11.37
CA LYS A 57 -10.86 -13.83 12.10
C LYS A 57 -10.76 -12.34 11.81
N THR A 58 -11.02 -11.92 10.57
CA THR A 58 -10.75 -10.55 10.12
C THR A 58 -12.01 -9.70 9.96
N ASN A 59 -13.18 -10.32 9.97
CA ASN A 59 -14.46 -9.71 9.62
C ASN A 59 -14.42 -9.02 8.24
N GLN A 60 -13.72 -9.65 7.28
CA GLN A 60 -13.56 -9.16 5.90
C GLN A 60 -13.80 -10.32 4.92
N ASN A 61 -14.37 -10.02 3.75
CA ASN A 61 -14.61 -11.04 2.72
C ASN A 61 -13.32 -11.46 2.01
N ASP A 62 -12.38 -10.51 1.83
CA ASP A 62 -11.05 -10.77 1.25
C ASP A 62 -9.99 -9.80 1.80
N ALA A 63 -8.75 -9.93 1.33
CA ALA A 63 -7.60 -9.19 1.85
C ALA A 63 -7.62 -7.70 1.53
N VAL A 64 -8.29 -7.26 0.46
CA VAL A 64 -8.30 -5.87 0.00
C VAL A 64 -9.66 -5.23 0.28
N LEU A 65 -9.64 -4.07 0.94
CA LEU A 65 -10.80 -3.18 1.03
C LEU A 65 -10.51 -1.86 0.32
N ILE A 66 -11.54 -1.30 -0.28
CA ILE A 66 -11.53 0.03 -0.88
C ILE A 66 -12.48 0.93 -0.10
N ALA A 67 -12.06 2.15 0.14
CA ALA A 67 -12.90 3.15 0.77
C ALA A 67 -12.76 4.50 0.05
N GLU A 68 -13.77 5.33 0.15
CA GLU A 68 -13.73 6.72 -0.26
C GLU A 68 -14.00 7.63 0.93
N GLY A 69 -13.41 8.82 0.90
CA GLY A 69 -13.52 9.81 1.96
C GLY A 69 -12.70 11.04 1.64
N LYS A 70 -12.40 11.83 2.66
CA LYS A 70 -11.61 13.06 2.49
C LYS A 70 -10.26 12.97 3.20
N LEU A 71 -9.26 13.58 2.60
CA LEU A 71 -7.93 13.83 3.15
C LEU A 71 -7.65 15.33 3.08
N ASP A 72 -7.65 16.02 4.21
CA ASP A 72 -7.55 17.49 4.31
C ASP A 72 -8.53 18.21 3.35
N GLY A 73 -9.79 17.73 3.36
CA GLY A 73 -10.88 18.24 2.54
C GLY A 73 -10.87 17.77 1.07
N LEU A 74 -9.80 17.12 0.60
CA LEU A 74 -9.71 16.55 -0.73
C LEU A 74 -10.37 15.18 -0.79
N SER A 75 -11.31 14.97 -1.71
CA SER A 75 -11.89 13.64 -1.95
C SER A 75 -10.83 12.70 -2.53
N VAL A 76 -10.69 11.51 -1.94
CA VAL A 76 -9.72 10.50 -2.34
C VAL A 76 -10.35 9.11 -2.31
N THR A 77 -9.88 8.22 -3.19
CA THR A 77 -10.15 6.78 -3.14
C THR A 77 -8.94 6.09 -2.54
N VAL A 78 -9.16 5.22 -1.55
CA VAL A 78 -8.08 4.57 -0.80
C VAL A 78 -8.29 3.07 -0.76
N GLY A 79 -7.28 2.30 -1.16
CA GLY A 79 -7.23 0.87 -0.97
C GLY A 79 -6.27 0.48 0.16
N ALA A 80 -6.59 -0.59 0.87
CA ALA A 80 -5.70 -1.16 1.88
C ALA A 80 -5.74 -2.68 1.88
N GLN A 81 -4.59 -3.31 2.15
CA GLN A 81 -4.47 -4.76 2.30
C GLN A 81 -4.35 -5.15 3.77
N ASN A 82 -5.09 -6.18 4.16
CA ASN A 82 -5.03 -6.78 5.48
C ASN A 82 -4.17 -8.06 5.46
N PHE A 83 -2.98 -7.98 6.02
CA PHE A 83 -2.07 -9.13 6.09
C PHE A 83 -2.65 -10.30 6.91
N ASN A 84 -3.55 -10.02 7.86
CA ASN A 84 -4.18 -11.07 8.66
C ASN A 84 -5.13 -11.96 7.84
N PHE A 85 -5.60 -11.49 6.68
CA PHE A 85 -6.36 -12.29 5.73
C PHE A 85 -5.40 -13.03 4.78
N ILE A 86 -5.10 -14.27 5.09
CA ILE A 86 -4.23 -15.17 4.29
C ILE A 86 -2.93 -14.48 3.83
N GLY A 87 -2.24 -13.76 4.73
CA GLY A 87 -1.01 -13.05 4.41
C GLY A 87 -1.17 -11.86 3.44
N GLY A 88 -2.36 -11.27 3.35
CA GLY A 88 -2.65 -10.20 2.39
C GLY A 88 -2.57 -10.66 0.93
N ALA A 89 -2.62 -11.98 0.68
CA ALA A 89 -2.41 -12.54 -0.65
C ALA A 89 -3.51 -12.12 -1.63
N VAL A 90 -3.09 -11.84 -2.87
CA VAL A 90 -3.99 -11.40 -3.95
C VAL A 90 -4.48 -12.58 -4.76
N GLY A 91 -5.79 -12.72 -4.84
CA GLY A 91 -6.50 -13.61 -5.73
C GLY A 91 -7.55 -12.85 -6.52
N ALA A 92 -8.52 -13.55 -7.08
CA ALA A 92 -9.58 -12.96 -7.91
C ALA A 92 -10.31 -11.83 -7.18
N ALA A 93 -10.77 -12.04 -5.95
CA ALA A 93 -11.52 -11.05 -5.19
C ALA A 93 -10.69 -9.79 -4.86
N SER A 94 -9.44 -9.96 -4.41
CA SER A 94 -8.54 -8.83 -4.15
C SER A 94 -8.21 -8.05 -5.43
N GLY A 95 -8.01 -8.75 -6.56
CA GLY A 95 -7.77 -8.13 -7.86
C GLY A 95 -8.97 -7.32 -8.34
N GLU A 96 -10.18 -7.88 -8.23
CA GLU A 96 -11.42 -7.16 -8.55
C GLU A 96 -11.61 -5.94 -7.65
N ALA A 97 -11.33 -6.06 -6.35
CA ALA A 97 -11.42 -4.94 -5.43
C ALA A 97 -10.46 -3.79 -5.84
N PHE A 98 -9.22 -4.11 -6.20
CA PHE A 98 -8.26 -3.11 -6.69
C PHE A 98 -8.75 -2.42 -7.95
N ILE A 99 -9.20 -3.20 -8.95
CA ILE A 99 -9.71 -2.68 -10.23
C ILE A 99 -10.92 -1.78 -9.98
N HIS A 100 -11.85 -2.22 -9.13
CA HIS A 100 -13.04 -1.45 -8.77
C HIS A 100 -12.65 -0.11 -8.10
N GLY A 101 -11.66 -0.13 -7.21
CA GLY A 101 -11.10 1.08 -6.60
C GLY A 101 -10.52 2.06 -7.62
N ALA A 102 -9.75 1.55 -8.59
CA ALA A 102 -9.22 2.36 -9.69
C ALA A 102 -10.35 2.94 -10.57
N GLN A 103 -11.37 2.14 -10.89
CA GLN A 103 -12.53 2.60 -11.66
C GLN A 103 -13.34 3.66 -10.90
N ASN A 104 -13.53 3.48 -9.58
CA ASN A 104 -14.18 4.48 -8.74
C ASN A 104 -13.38 5.81 -8.74
N ALA A 105 -12.06 5.73 -8.62
CA ALA A 105 -11.19 6.90 -8.69
C ALA A 105 -11.33 7.64 -10.05
N ILE A 106 -11.38 6.89 -11.15
CA ILE A 106 -11.57 7.46 -12.50
C ILE A 106 -12.94 8.13 -12.63
N THR A 107 -14.01 7.46 -12.19
CA THR A 107 -15.37 7.96 -12.28
C THR A 107 -15.56 9.25 -11.47
N ASN A 108 -15.03 9.27 -10.25
CA ASN A 108 -15.14 10.39 -9.32
C ASN A 108 -14.03 11.44 -9.50
N LYS A 109 -13.07 11.21 -10.43
CA LYS A 109 -11.89 12.07 -10.67
C LYS A 109 -11.11 12.35 -9.39
N THR A 110 -10.88 11.30 -8.59
CA THR A 110 -10.12 11.37 -7.34
C THR A 110 -8.75 10.71 -7.49
N PRO A 111 -7.73 11.16 -6.74
CA PRO A 111 -6.49 10.39 -6.60
C PRO A 111 -6.77 9.01 -6.03
N PHE A 112 -5.94 8.03 -6.40
CA PHE A 112 -5.97 6.70 -5.83
C PHE A 112 -4.75 6.48 -4.93
N ILE A 113 -4.96 6.14 -3.67
CA ILE A 113 -3.90 5.83 -2.71
C ILE A 113 -4.04 4.36 -2.32
N PHE A 114 -2.94 3.61 -2.30
CA PHE A 114 -2.99 2.19 -1.94
C PHE A 114 -1.97 1.83 -0.88
N PHE A 115 -2.43 1.28 0.25
CA PHE A 115 -1.58 0.75 1.32
C PHE A 115 -1.35 -0.74 1.09
N SER A 116 -0.17 -1.09 0.60
CA SER A 116 0.20 -2.47 0.26
C SER A 116 0.76 -3.21 1.46
N CYS A 117 0.25 -4.41 1.73
CA CYS A 117 0.74 -5.32 2.78
C CYS A 117 0.46 -6.77 2.40
N SER A 118 1.39 -7.43 1.71
CA SER A 118 1.13 -8.73 1.10
C SER A 118 2.35 -9.63 1.02
N GLY A 119 2.12 -10.93 1.17
CA GLY A 119 3.08 -11.98 0.84
C GLY A 119 3.11 -12.38 -0.65
N GLY A 120 2.24 -11.82 -1.49
CA GLY A 120 2.17 -12.13 -2.93
C GLY A 120 0.82 -12.64 -3.40
N GLN A 121 0.81 -13.61 -4.31
CA GLN A 121 -0.40 -14.15 -4.91
C GLN A 121 -0.95 -15.36 -4.13
N LYS A 122 -2.26 -15.59 -4.18
CA LYS A 122 -2.92 -16.76 -3.58
C LYS A 122 -2.62 -18.02 -4.39
N MET A 123 -1.76 -18.89 -3.87
CA MET A 123 -1.39 -20.14 -4.57
C MET A 123 -2.60 -21.04 -4.85
N GLN A 124 -3.62 -21.01 -4.00
CA GLN A 124 -4.82 -21.84 -4.12
C GLN A 124 -5.68 -21.51 -5.34
N GLU A 125 -5.54 -20.31 -5.85
CA GLU A 125 -6.25 -19.84 -7.05
C GLU A 125 -5.39 -19.97 -8.34
N GLY A 126 -4.16 -20.49 -8.24
CA GLY A 126 -3.30 -20.85 -9.36
C GLY A 126 -3.13 -19.71 -10.38
N ALA A 127 -3.35 -20.01 -11.66
CA ALA A 127 -3.24 -19.05 -12.77
C ALA A 127 -4.21 -17.88 -12.64
N ILE A 128 -5.38 -18.05 -12.01
CA ILE A 128 -6.36 -16.99 -11.81
C ILE A 128 -5.74 -15.88 -10.94
N ALA A 129 -5.05 -16.25 -9.85
CA ALA A 129 -4.34 -15.31 -9.00
C ALA A 129 -3.19 -14.62 -9.76
N LEU A 130 -2.42 -15.35 -10.57
CA LEU A 130 -1.33 -14.77 -11.38
C LEU A 130 -1.85 -13.74 -12.39
N MET A 131 -2.99 -14.00 -13.02
CA MET A 131 -3.60 -13.07 -13.97
C MET A 131 -4.05 -11.75 -13.33
N GLN A 132 -4.24 -11.70 -12.01
CA GLN A 132 -4.54 -10.44 -11.32
C GLN A 132 -3.37 -9.44 -11.41
N MET A 133 -2.14 -9.91 -11.53
CA MET A 133 -0.99 -9.01 -11.76
C MET A 133 -1.19 -8.18 -13.03
N THR A 134 -1.48 -8.82 -14.16
CA THR A 134 -1.73 -8.13 -15.44
C THR A 134 -2.96 -7.23 -15.34
N ARG A 135 -4.05 -7.70 -14.76
CA ARG A 135 -5.30 -6.95 -14.64
C ARG A 135 -5.14 -5.68 -13.83
N THR A 136 -4.44 -5.74 -12.70
CA THR A 136 -4.15 -4.57 -11.86
C THR A 136 -3.20 -3.59 -12.53
N VAL A 137 -2.21 -4.05 -13.30
CA VAL A 137 -1.34 -3.20 -14.13
C VAL A 137 -2.15 -2.42 -15.17
N VAL A 138 -3.12 -3.07 -15.83
CA VAL A 138 -4.03 -2.39 -16.76
C VAL A 138 -4.83 -1.31 -16.05
N ALA A 139 -5.36 -1.58 -14.86
CA ALA A 139 -6.10 -0.59 -14.06
C ALA A 139 -5.24 0.62 -13.67
N VAL A 140 -3.97 0.41 -13.31
CA VAL A 140 -3.01 1.52 -13.05
C VAL A 140 -2.78 2.34 -14.32
N ASN A 141 -2.64 1.68 -15.48
CA ASN A 141 -2.47 2.39 -16.75
C ASN A 141 -3.69 3.26 -17.10
N GLU A 142 -4.91 2.79 -16.79
CA GLU A 142 -6.12 3.60 -16.96
C GLU A 142 -6.14 4.82 -16.03
N LEU A 143 -5.68 4.72 -14.77
CA LEU A 143 -5.50 5.89 -13.90
C LEU A 143 -4.56 6.92 -14.53
N LYS A 144 -3.40 6.48 -15.05
CA LYS A 144 -2.42 7.34 -15.74
C LYS A 144 -3.01 8.02 -16.98
N LYS A 145 -3.74 7.30 -17.81
CA LYS A 145 -4.43 7.88 -18.99
C LYS A 145 -5.44 8.96 -18.61
N ASN A 146 -6.04 8.86 -17.42
CA ASN A 146 -6.97 9.86 -16.90
C ASN A 146 -6.27 10.98 -16.08
N ASN A 147 -4.92 11.02 -16.06
CA ASN A 147 -4.11 11.99 -15.31
C ASN A 147 -4.45 12.02 -13.81
N LEU A 148 -4.78 10.89 -13.23
CA LEU A 148 -5.08 10.76 -11.81
C LEU A 148 -3.86 10.23 -11.05
N PRO A 149 -3.41 10.93 -10.00
CA PRO A 149 -2.29 10.49 -9.19
C PRO A 149 -2.56 9.12 -8.55
N TYR A 150 -1.60 8.21 -8.68
CA TYR A 150 -1.59 6.91 -8.00
C TYR A 150 -0.41 6.87 -7.02
N ILE A 151 -0.69 6.89 -5.71
CA ILE A 151 0.33 6.85 -4.66
C ILE A 151 0.27 5.50 -3.97
N VAL A 152 1.41 4.84 -3.84
CA VAL A 152 1.50 3.56 -3.12
C VAL A 152 2.29 3.74 -1.83
N VAL A 153 1.71 3.26 -0.74
CA VAL A 153 2.40 3.16 0.56
C VAL A 153 2.78 1.70 0.81
N ILE A 154 4.07 1.45 0.79
CA ILE A 154 4.66 0.14 1.06
C ILE A 154 4.69 -0.08 2.56
N THR A 155 4.00 -1.13 3.03
CA THR A 155 3.98 -1.53 4.43
C THR A 155 4.50 -2.96 4.59
N ASN A 156 4.77 -3.38 5.82
CA ASN A 156 5.51 -4.62 6.09
C ASN A 156 4.63 -5.87 6.17
N PRO A 157 4.87 -6.87 5.29
CA PRO A 157 5.72 -6.88 4.09
C PRO A 157 4.93 -6.55 2.81
N THR A 158 5.64 -6.17 1.73
CA THR A 158 5.10 -6.12 0.37
C THR A 158 6.01 -6.94 -0.53
N THR A 159 5.57 -8.15 -0.92
CA THR A 159 6.44 -9.12 -1.61
C THR A 159 5.75 -9.86 -2.74
N GLY A 160 6.51 -10.62 -3.50
CA GLY A 160 6.04 -11.54 -4.54
C GLY A 160 5.38 -10.81 -5.71
N GLY A 161 4.30 -11.40 -6.24
CA GLY A 161 3.59 -10.81 -7.38
C GLY A 161 2.95 -9.46 -7.10
N VAL A 162 2.73 -9.08 -5.83
CA VAL A 162 2.22 -7.74 -5.49
C VAL A 162 3.29 -6.69 -5.72
N SER A 163 4.51 -6.91 -5.26
CA SER A 163 5.65 -6.03 -5.56
C SER A 163 6.02 -6.03 -7.04
N ALA A 164 5.80 -7.15 -7.76
CA ALA A 164 6.07 -7.25 -9.19
C ALA A 164 4.90 -6.75 -10.07
N SER A 165 3.91 -6.06 -9.51
CA SER A 165 2.77 -5.51 -10.24
C SER A 165 2.37 -4.13 -9.72
N PHE A 166 1.16 -3.95 -9.25
CA PHE A 166 0.59 -2.64 -8.92
C PHE A 166 1.31 -1.89 -7.79
N ALA A 167 1.97 -2.60 -6.86
CA ALA A 167 2.58 -1.93 -5.70
C ALA A 167 3.85 -1.12 -6.03
N THR A 168 4.47 -1.33 -7.19
CA THR A 168 5.65 -0.60 -7.65
C THR A 168 5.37 0.31 -8.86
N LEU A 169 4.11 0.45 -9.23
CA LEU A 169 3.69 1.26 -10.39
C LEU A 169 3.08 2.61 -10.01
N GLY A 170 3.16 2.99 -8.74
CA GLY A 170 2.74 4.31 -8.28
C GLY A 170 3.52 5.44 -8.94
N ASP A 171 2.88 6.60 -9.10
CA ASP A 171 3.58 7.82 -9.48
C ASP A 171 4.52 8.30 -8.36
N ILE A 172 4.18 7.94 -7.11
CA ILE A 172 5.04 8.11 -5.93
C ILE A 172 4.94 6.86 -5.06
N LEU A 173 6.10 6.34 -4.66
CA LEU A 173 6.25 5.18 -3.80
C LEU A 173 6.79 5.59 -2.43
N ILE A 174 6.01 5.36 -1.38
CA ILE A 174 6.36 5.73 -0.01
C ILE A 174 6.50 4.47 0.83
N GLY A 175 7.62 4.26 1.49
CA GLY A 175 7.83 3.15 2.44
C GLY A 175 7.56 3.57 3.89
N GLU A 176 6.85 2.74 4.67
CA GLU A 176 6.94 2.83 6.14
C GLU A 176 8.33 2.31 6.56
N PRO A 177 9.02 2.94 7.56
CA PRO A 177 10.35 2.52 8.00
C PRO A 177 10.42 1.03 8.35
N LYS A 178 11.53 0.41 7.98
CA LYS A 178 11.85 -1.01 8.21
C LYS A 178 10.84 -1.99 7.60
N SER A 179 10.01 -1.55 6.67
CA SER A 179 9.14 -2.43 5.91
C SER A 179 9.94 -3.19 4.86
N VAL A 180 9.53 -4.42 4.59
CA VAL A 180 10.18 -5.25 3.55
C VAL A 180 9.48 -5.04 2.22
N LEU A 181 10.24 -4.61 1.21
CA LEU A 181 9.84 -4.60 -0.20
C LEU A 181 10.75 -5.55 -0.97
N ALA A 182 10.19 -6.62 -1.49
CA ALA A 182 10.97 -7.66 -2.16
C ALA A 182 10.12 -8.43 -3.18
N PHE A 183 10.74 -8.98 -4.22
CA PHE A 183 10.09 -10.03 -5.02
C PHE A 183 10.25 -11.38 -4.33
N ALA A 184 11.46 -11.91 -4.29
CA ALA A 184 11.77 -13.12 -3.55
C ALA A 184 12.17 -12.77 -2.11
N GLY A 185 11.62 -13.49 -1.13
CA GLY A 185 11.99 -13.30 0.27
C GLY A 185 13.47 -13.59 0.53
N ARG A 186 14.08 -12.89 1.49
CA ARG A 186 15.49 -13.04 1.91
C ARG A 186 15.93 -14.49 2.04
N ARG A 187 15.13 -15.34 2.72
CA ARG A 187 15.44 -16.75 2.91
C ARG A 187 15.57 -17.53 1.59
N VAL A 188 14.74 -17.21 0.60
CA VAL A 188 14.79 -17.86 -0.72
C VAL A 188 16.07 -17.47 -1.43
N ILE A 189 16.44 -16.21 -1.41
CA ILE A 189 17.67 -15.70 -2.03
C ILE A 189 18.90 -16.34 -1.39
N GLN A 190 19.00 -16.31 -0.07
CA GLN A 190 20.13 -16.91 0.66
C GLN A 190 20.30 -18.40 0.33
N ASN A 191 19.21 -19.16 0.28
CA ASN A 191 19.28 -20.59 -0.04
C ASN A 191 19.65 -20.86 -1.51
N THR A 192 19.36 -19.92 -2.42
CA THR A 192 19.62 -20.08 -3.86
C THR A 192 21.01 -19.64 -4.24
N VAL A 193 21.41 -18.43 -3.80
CA VAL A 193 22.69 -17.82 -4.15
C VAL A 193 23.82 -18.25 -3.20
N LYS A 194 23.46 -18.72 -1.99
CA LYS A 194 24.40 -19.12 -0.92
C LYS A 194 25.35 -18.01 -0.47
N GLU A 195 24.90 -16.77 -0.55
CA GLU A 195 25.63 -15.58 -0.08
C GLU A 195 24.98 -15.00 1.17
N GLU A 196 25.80 -14.36 2.01
CA GLU A 196 25.31 -13.59 3.14
C GLU A 196 24.77 -12.25 2.63
N LEU A 197 23.53 -11.94 3.03
CA LEU A 197 22.87 -10.69 2.66
C LEU A 197 23.01 -9.67 3.79
N PRO A 198 23.18 -8.37 3.48
CA PRO A 198 23.19 -7.30 4.49
C PRO A 198 21.99 -7.37 5.43
N GLU A 199 22.13 -6.91 6.68
CA GLU A 199 21.04 -6.97 7.65
C GLU A 199 19.80 -6.19 7.20
N ASP A 200 20.00 -5.04 6.60
CA ASP A 200 18.97 -4.13 6.08
C ASP A 200 18.48 -4.49 4.67
N PHE A 201 19.01 -5.56 4.06
CA PHE A 201 18.62 -5.99 2.71
C PHE A 201 17.12 -6.12 2.56
N GLN A 202 16.56 -5.49 1.52
CA GLN A 202 15.13 -5.42 1.20
C GLN A 202 14.30 -4.56 2.18
N THR A 203 14.89 -3.86 3.14
CA THR A 203 14.13 -2.83 3.88
C THR A 203 13.80 -1.65 2.97
N THR A 204 12.79 -0.89 3.35
CA THR A 204 12.41 0.32 2.59
C THR A 204 13.53 1.35 2.53
N GLU A 205 14.36 1.44 3.57
CA GLU A 205 15.57 2.26 3.58
C GLU A 205 16.55 1.78 2.52
N PHE A 206 16.91 0.50 2.53
CA PHE A 206 17.78 -0.11 1.53
C PHE A 206 17.27 0.10 0.11
N VAL A 207 15.96 -0.16 -0.11
CA VAL A 207 15.34 -0.02 -1.43
C VAL A 207 15.31 1.44 -1.89
N LYS A 208 15.11 2.40 -0.97
CA LYS A 208 15.19 3.83 -1.26
C LYS A 208 16.58 4.24 -1.71
N ASP A 209 17.62 3.81 -0.97
CA ASP A 209 19.01 4.15 -1.27
C ASP A 209 19.48 3.58 -2.63
N HIS A 210 18.80 2.53 -3.12
CA HIS A 210 19.00 1.95 -4.44
C HIS A 210 18.00 2.46 -5.51
N GLY A 211 17.23 3.50 -5.21
CA GLY A 211 16.31 4.13 -6.17
C GLY A 211 15.01 3.35 -6.46
N GLY A 212 14.68 2.34 -5.66
CA GLY A 212 13.48 1.54 -5.87
C GLY A 212 12.19 2.14 -5.30
N ILE A 213 12.29 3.10 -4.38
CA ILE A 213 11.17 3.91 -3.86
C ILE A 213 11.61 5.36 -3.65
N ASP A 214 10.65 6.29 -3.59
CA ASP A 214 10.92 7.72 -3.53
C ASP A 214 11.19 8.21 -2.10
N LEU A 215 10.37 7.78 -1.14
CA LEU A 215 10.38 8.29 0.23
C LEU A 215 10.27 7.16 1.26
N VAL A 216 10.90 7.36 2.41
CA VAL A 216 10.61 6.59 3.63
C VAL A 216 10.02 7.54 4.67
N VAL A 217 8.79 7.27 5.12
CA VAL A 217 8.02 8.18 5.97
C VAL A 217 7.40 7.43 7.14
N GLU A 218 7.63 7.90 8.35
CA GLU A 218 6.97 7.36 9.53
C GLU A 218 5.45 7.49 9.43
N ARG A 219 4.72 6.47 9.88
CA ARG A 219 3.25 6.39 9.80
C ARG A 219 2.53 7.64 10.30
N LYS A 220 3.05 8.29 11.34
CA LYS A 220 2.45 9.51 11.91
C LYS A 220 2.47 10.70 10.95
N TYR A 221 3.40 10.71 9.99
CA TYR A 221 3.55 11.78 8.99
C TYR A 221 2.97 11.42 7.63
N LEU A 222 2.57 10.15 7.40
CA LEU A 222 2.07 9.70 6.09
C LEU A 222 0.89 10.55 5.59
N ARG A 223 -0.04 10.85 6.49
CA ARG A 223 -1.23 11.64 6.15
C ARG A 223 -0.85 13.03 5.62
N SER A 224 -0.04 13.78 6.36
CA SER A 224 0.40 15.13 5.95
C SER A 224 1.28 15.09 4.70
N THR A 225 2.19 14.12 4.61
CA THR A 225 3.04 13.96 3.43
C THR A 225 2.21 13.69 2.17
N ILE A 226 1.27 12.75 2.23
CA ILE A 226 0.41 12.42 1.07
C ILE A 226 -0.47 13.62 0.69
N SER A 227 -1.04 14.31 1.66
CA SER A 227 -1.83 15.53 1.41
C SER A 227 -1.02 16.60 0.68
N THR A 228 0.23 16.85 1.12
CA THR A 228 1.14 17.80 0.46
C THR A 228 1.46 17.35 -0.97
N LEU A 229 1.82 16.10 -1.18
CA LEU A 229 2.12 15.56 -2.50
C LEU A 229 0.93 15.68 -3.45
N LEU A 230 -0.26 15.34 -2.98
CA LEU A 230 -1.49 15.49 -3.79
C LEU A 230 -1.79 16.96 -4.13
N SER A 231 -1.55 17.90 -3.23
CA SER A 231 -1.74 19.32 -3.52
C SER A 231 -0.81 19.80 -4.63
N ILE A 232 0.43 19.31 -4.67
CA ILE A 232 1.40 19.60 -5.73
C ILE A 232 0.99 18.95 -7.05
N LEU A 233 0.69 17.67 -7.04
CA LEU A 233 0.34 16.90 -8.25
C LEU A 233 -0.96 17.42 -8.91
N LEU A 234 -1.93 17.83 -8.10
CA LEU A 234 -3.20 18.36 -8.59
C LEU A 234 -3.17 19.86 -8.86
N LYS A 235 -2.00 20.54 -8.73
CA LYS A 235 -1.81 21.96 -8.96
C LYS A 235 -2.84 22.85 -8.21
N LYS A 236 -3.22 22.45 -6.99
CA LYS A 236 -4.11 23.26 -6.15
C LYS A 236 -3.35 24.47 -5.61
N LYS A 237 -3.87 25.67 -5.83
CA LYS A 237 -3.23 26.96 -5.48
C LYS A 237 -3.17 27.27 -3.98
N GLU A 238 -3.81 26.51 -3.11
CA GLU A 238 -3.79 26.74 -1.66
C GLU A 238 -3.26 25.51 -0.91
N VAL A 239 -1.99 25.58 -0.54
CA VAL A 239 -1.49 24.81 0.61
C VAL A 239 -2.03 25.53 1.84
N LYS A 240 -3.13 25.06 2.43
CA LYS A 240 -3.52 25.53 3.77
C LYS A 240 -2.36 25.24 4.71
N ASN A 241 -1.85 26.30 5.37
CA ASN A 241 -0.81 26.20 6.38
C ASN A 241 -1.09 25.02 7.30
N ILE A 242 -0.17 24.07 7.32
CA ILE A 242 -0.20 22.92 8.23
C ILE A 242 0.06 23.50 9.62
N SER A 243 -1.00 23.78 10.36
CA SER A 243 -0.91 24.09 11.78
C SER A 243 -0.43 22.82 12.51
N GLY A 244 0.87 22.71 12.75
CA GLY A 244 1.46 21.59 13.49
C GLY A 244 2.93 21.30 13.21
N ILE A 245 3.58 22.00 12.28
CA ILE A 245 5.03 21.97 12.14
C ILE A 245 5.54 23.35 12.61
N ASN A 246 5.74 23.47 13.91
CA ASN A 246 6.58 24.52 14.47
C ASN A 246 8.01 24.02 14.44
N ASP A 247 8.67 24.05 13.28
CA ASP A 247 10.12 24.21 13.19
C ASP A 247 10.53 24.28 11.73
N GLU A 248 10.71 25.50 11.24
CA GLU A 248 11.42 25.76 9.98
C GLU A 248 12.89 25.25 10.01
N SER A 249 13.42 24.96 11.21
CA SER A 249 14.76 24.43 11.43
C SER A 249 14.92 22.98 10.93
N ASP A 250 13.90 22.12 11.06
CA ASP A 250 13.99 20.71 10.65
C ASP A 250 13.94 20.53 9.13
N ILE A 251 13.26 21.45 8.43
CA ILE A 251 13.21 21.46 6.95
C ILE A 251 14.54 21.96 6.38
N GLN A 252 15.13 22.99 6.97
CA GLN A 252 16.42 23.52 6.53
C GLN A 252 17.57 22.54 6.81
N GLU A 253 17.53 21.80 7.90
CA GLU A 253 18.54 20.79 8.23
C GLU A 253 18.49 19.58 7.28
N SER A 254 17.30 19.14 6.87
CA SER A 254 17.15 18.08 5.88
C SER A 254 17.58 18.52 4.46
N LEU A 255 17.30 19.76 4.07
CA LEU A 255 17.74 20.33 2.77
C LEU A 255 19.24 20.56 2.72
N GLN A 256 19.89 20.96 3.83
CA GLN A 256 21.33 21.12 3.91
C GLN A 256 22.10 19.80 3.90
N LYS A 257 21.53 18.73 4.47
CA LYS A 257 22.14 17.38 4.40
C LYS A 257 22.10 16.80 2.98
N THR A 258 21.06 17.10 2.21
CA THR A 258 20.93 16.65 0.81
C THR A 258 21.86 17.45 -0.14
N SER A 259 22.13 18.72 0.15
CA SER A 259 23.02 19.58 -0.64
C SER A 259 24.53 19.31 -0.42
N LYS A 260 24.92 18.55 0.60
CA LYS A 260 26.31 18.16 0.85
C LYS A 260 26.68 16.76 0.35
N ALA A 261 25.72 16.06 -0.29
CA ALA A 261 25.90 14.71 -0.82
C ALA A 261 25.86 14.65 -2.37
N ILE A 262 25.98 15.82 -3.03
CA ILE A 262 26.17 15.93 -4.50
C ILE A 262 27.58 16.46 -4.77
#